data_cd45b655494ad020ddaf96943251a113
#
_entry.id   cd45b655494ad020ddaf96943251a113
#
_cell.length_a   1.000
_cell.length_b   1.000
_cell.length_c   1.000
_cell.angle_alpha   90.00
_cell.angle_beta   90.00
_cell.angle_gamma   90.00
#
_symmetry.space_group_name_H-M   'P 1'
#
loop_
_entity.id
_entity.type
_entity.pdbx_description
1 polymer ?
#
loop_
_entity_poly.entity_id
_entity_poly.type
_entity_poly.pdbx_seq_one_letter_code
_entity_poly.pdbx_strand_id
1 'polypeptide(L)'
;MACESGAFTGRDVVVYYAIGCPEVQPTASAYRRLGMMRGKTVNAEWETADATGDMSAAFTQESLVTYKNISFSGDGVTRKEDVYAQNALKRHVYNPPAETSNQPYVWFKIISPNDITEGPFMVTSWGDEAPHDDVATWSVEASSAGQVDVR
;
A
#
# COMPACT_ATOMS: atom_id res chain seq x y z
N MET A 1 -3.79 -37.53 7.01
CA MET A 1 -3.81 -36.34 7.88
C MET A 1 -2.94 -35.26 7.25
N ALA A 2 -3.50 -34.09 7.02
CA ALA A 2 -2.71 -32.99 6.46
C ALA A 2 -1.93 -32.27 7.57
N CYS A 3 -0.73 -31.83 7.25
CA CYS A 3 0.06 -31.00 8.15
C CYS A 3 -0.39 -29.54 7.99
N GLU A 4 -0.63 -28.88 9.10
CA GLU A 4 -1.00 -27.48 9.11
C GLU A 4 0.17 -26.65 9.64
N SER A 5 0.38 -25.51 9.01
CA SER A 5 1.34 -24.51 9.48
C SER A 5 0.63 -23.22 9.77
N GLY A 6 0.94 -22.59 10.88
CA GLY A 6 0.41 -21.27 11.21
C GLY A 6 1.06 -20.16 10.39
N ALA A 7 2.11 -20.47 9.64
CA ALA A 7 2.80 -19.51 8.78
C ALA A 7 2.32 -19.64 7.33
N PHE A 8 2.39 -18.54 6.58
CA PHE A 8 2.06 -18.50 5.17
C PHE A 8 3.17 -17.78 4.39
N THR A 9 3.23 -18.01 3.07
CA THR A 9 4.24 -17.38 2.22
C THR A 9 3.70 -16.06 1.66
N GLY A 10 4.61 -15.17 1.24
CA GLY A 10 4.23 -13.88 0.65
C GLY A 10 3.41 -14.00 -0.63
N ARG A 11 3.48 -15.13 -1.35
CA ARG A 11 2.65 -15.33 -2.55
C ARG A 11 1.17 -15.55 -2.23
N ASP A 12 0.85 -15.89 -0.99
CA ASP A 12 -0.55 -16.00 -0.54
C ASP A 12 -1.18 -14.65 -0.24
N VAL A 13 -0.38 -13.58 -0.25
CA VAL A 13 -0.83 -12.21 -0.09
C VAL A 13 -1.09 -11.61 -1.47
N VAL A 14 -2.30 -11.12 -1.69
CA VAL A 14 -2.74 -10.60 -2.99
C VAL A 14 -3.10 -9.13 -2.83
N VAL A 15 -2.68 -8.31 -3.79
CA VAL A 15 -2.94 -6.87 -3.79
C VAL A 15 -3.89 -6.52 -4.92
N TYR A 16 -4.97 -5.82 -4.57
CA TYR A 16 -5.90 -5.22 -5.52
C TYR A 16 -5.84 -3.70 -5.40
N TYR A 17 -6.15 -3.00 -6.48
CA TYR A 17 -6.25 -1.55 -6.43
C TYR A 17 -7.45 -1.04 -7.22
N ALA A 18 -7.93 0.14 -6.87
CA ALA A 18 -8.92 0.88 -7.61
C ALA A 18 -8.56 2.35 -7.60
N ILE A 19 -8.67 3.01 -8.74
CA ILE A 19 -8.36 4.43 -8.87
C ILE A 19 -9.57 5.24 -8.39
N GLY A 20 -9.36 6.15 -7.45
CA GLY A 20 -10.43 6.97 -6.92
C GLY A 20 -9.98 7.92 -5.84
N CYS A 21 -10.86 8.87 -5.49
CA CYS A 21 -10.59 9.85 -4.44
C CYS A 21 -10.70 9.21 -3.05
N PRO A 22 -9.94 9.74 -2.05
CA PRO A 22 -9.97 9.17 -0.70
C PRO A 22 -11.32 9.21 0.00
N GLU A 23 -12.20 10.15 -0.38
CA GLU A 23 -13.51 10.33 0.25
C GLU A 23 -14.56 9.33 -0.26
N VAL A 24 -14.31 8.66 -1.37
CA VAL A 24 -15.28 7.78 -2.02
C VAL A 24 -14.71 6.38 -2.10
N GLN A 25 -15.28 5.46 -1.33
CA GLN A 25 -14.85 4.07 -1.36
C GLN A 25 -15.31 3.41 -2.68
N PRO A 26 -14.39 2.76 -3.42
CA PRO A 26 -14.76 2.08 -4.66
C PRO A 26 -15.67 0.88 -4.41
N THR A 27 -16.47 0.53 -5.42
CA THR A 27 -17.25 -0.71 -5.39
C THR A 27 -16.31 -1.92 -5.53
N ALA A 28 -16.76 -3.08 -5.09
CA ALA A 28 -15.94 -4.30 -5.17
C ALA A 28 -15.53 -4.63 -6.61
N SER A 29 -16.37 -4.30 -7.59
CA SER A 29 -16.09 -4.55 -9.00
C SER A 29 -15.06 -3.60 -9.61
N ALA A 30 -14.76 -2.48 -8.95
CA ALA A 30 -13.78 -1.51 -9.43
C ALA A 30 -12.33 -1.94 -9.15
N TYR A 31 -12.14 -2.88 -8.23
CA TYR A 31 -10.79 -3.35 -7.89
C TYR A 31 -10.23 -4.28 -8.95
N ARG A 32 -8.97 -4.07 -9.29
CA ARG A 32 -8.22 -4.91 -10.21
C ARG A 32 -6.99 -5.47 -9.49
N ARG A 33 -6.68 -6.73 -9.75
CA ARG A 33 -5.51 -7.36 -9.15
C ARG A 33 -4.23 -6.81 -9.79
N LEU A 34 -3.32 -6.34 -8.94
CA LEU A 34 -1.97 -5.96 -9.37
C LEU A 34 -1.13 -7.23 -9.42
N GLY A 35 -0.90 -7.72 -10.63
CA GLY A 35 -0.30 -9.03 -10.84
C GLY A 35 1.21 -9.02 -10.87
N MET A 36 1.81 -10.19 -10.74
CA MET A 36 3.24 -10.45 -10.83
C MET A 36 4.06 -9.71 -9.78
N MET A 37 3.49 -9.46 -8.61
CA MET A 37 4.23 -8.88 -7.48
C MET A 37 5.12 -9.94 -6.83
N ARG A 38 6.31 -9.51 -6.42
CA ARG A 38 7.25 -10.33 -5.66
C ARG A 38 7.25 -9.96 -4.19
N GLY A 39 7.74 -8.76 -3.86
CA GLY A 39 7.80 -8.26 -2.50
C GLY A 39 6.65 -7.35 -2.18
N LYS A 40 6.14 -7.41 -0.96
CA LYS A 40 5.06 -6.56 -0.48
C LYS A 40 5.35 -6.21 0.96
N THR A 41 5.30 -4.92 1.30
CA THR A 41 5.58 -4.45 2.65
C THR A 41 4.54 -3.41 3.03
N VAL A 42 3.94 -3.58 4.20
CA VAL A 42 3.00 -2.62 4.77
C VAL A 42 3.49 -2.26 6.16
N ASN A 43 3.68 -0.97 6.42
CA ASN A 43 4.13 -0.47 7.71
C ASN A 43 3.16 0.57 8.24
N ALA A 44 2.94 0.55 9.55
CA ALA A 44 2.19 1.59 10.24
C ALA A 44 3.14 2.31 11.19
N GLU A 45 3.21 3.62 11.07
CA GLU A 45 4.09 4.45 11.89
C GLU A 45 3.29 5.58 12.53
N TRP A 46 3.67 5.94 13.74
CA TRP A 46 3.07 7.04 14.48
C TRP A 46 4.11 8.08 14.78
N GLU A 47 3.74 9.34 14.64
CA GLU A 47 4.53 10.44 15.17
C GLU A 47 4.16 10.66 16.62
N THR A 48 5.15 11.02 17.43
CA THR A 48 4.98 11.25 18.87
C THR A 48 5.30 12.68 19.23
N ALA A 49 4.63 13.16 20.27
CA ALA A 49 4.95 14.44 20.90
C ALA A 49 5.30 14.21 22.37
N ASP A 50 6.28 14.95 22.87
CA ASP A 50 6.70 14.85 24.26
C ASP A 50 5.65 15.53 25.16
N ALA A 51 5.13 14.78 26.11
CA ALA A 51 4.14 15.25 27.09
C ALA A 51 4.72 15.27 28.51
N THR A 52 6.05 15.14 28.65
CA THR A 52 6.73 15.12 29.94
C THR A 52 6.64 16.49 30.63
N GLY A 53 6.23 16.50 31.88
CA GLY A 53 6.16 17.71 32.69
C GLY A 53 6.80 17.48 34.05
N ASP A 54 6.85 18.55 34.89
CA ASP A 54 7.44 18.48 36.22
C ASP A 54 6.66 17.60 37.19
N MET A 55 5.42 17.27 36.87
CA MET A 55 4.56 16.35 37.62
C MET A 55 4.58 14.93 37.10
N SER A 56 5.38 14.62 36.10
CA SER A 56 5.50 13.27 35.57
C SER A 56 6.06 12.30 36.61
N ALA A 57 5.46 11.11 36.71
CA ALA A 57 5.80 10.15 37.75
C ALA A 57 7.23 9.62 37.60
N ALA A 58 8.01 9.63 38.72
CA ALA A 58 9.36 9.07 38.77
C ALA A 58 10.32 9.64 37.72
N PHE A 59 10.11 10.88 37.31
CA PHE A 59 10.90 11.55 36.25
C PHE A 59 10.89 10.80 34.91
N THR A 60 9.84 9.98 34.67
CA THR A 60 9.70 9.22 33.45
C THR A 60 9.26 10.11 32.30
N GLN A 61 9.89 9.95 31.15
CA GLN A 61 9.48 10.64 29.92
C GLN A 61 8.10 10.13 29.47
N GLU A 62 7.20 11.05 29.20
CA GLU A 62 5.87 10.75 28.69
C GLU A 62 5.74 11.22 27.26
N SER A 63 5.07 10.41 26.41
CA SER A 63 4.87 10.73 25.01
C SER A 63 3.45 10.40 24.60
N LEU A 64 2.90 11.21 23.69
CA LEU A 64 1.60 10.96 23.06
C LEU A 64 1.81 10.80 21.56
N VAL A 65 1.06 9.88 20.94
CA VAL A 65 1.04 9.75 19.50
C VAL A 65 0.16 10.85 18.90
N THR A 66 0.60 11.46 17.81
CA THR A 66 -0.11 12.57 17.16
C THR A 66 -0.69 12.18 15.83
N TYR A 67 0.13 11.70 14.89
CA TYR A 67 -0.29 11.33 13.55
C TYR A 67 0.17 9.93 13.23
N LYS A 68 -0.63 9.20 12.45
CA LYS A 68 -0.19 7.92 11.93
C LYS A 68 -0.02 8.00 10.41
N ASN A 69 0.93 7.24 9.91
CA ASN A 69 1.15 7.06 8.49
C ASN A 69 1.26 5.57 8.21
N ILE A 70 0.46 5.10 7.26
CA ILE A 70 0.56 3.72 6.80
C ILE A 70 1.17 3.76 5.42
N SER A 71 2.29 3.06 5.25
CA SER A 71 2.99 2.99 3.98
C SER A 71 2.89 1.60 3.40
N PHE A 72 2.80 1.55 2.07
CA PHE A 72 2.80 0.31 1.31
C PHE A 72 3.88 0.42 0.26
N SER A 73 4.68 -0.62 0.14
CA SER A 73 5.66 -0.73 -0.94
C SER A 73 5.63 -2.12 -1.52
N GLY A 74 5.91 -2.22 -2.80
CA GLY A 74 5.95 -3.49 -3.49
C GLY A 74 6.77 -3.42 -4.75
N ASP A 75 7.17 -4.58 -5.22
CA ASP A 75 7.89 -4.72 -6.47
C ASP A 75 7.42 -5.97 -7.20
N GLY A 76 7.76 -6.05 -8.46
CA GLY A 76 7.37 -7.21 -9.26
C GLY A 76 8.02 -7.23 -10.62
N VAL A 77 7.62 -8.23 -11.40
CA VAL A 77 8.09 -8.43 -12.78
C VAL A 77 7.17 -7.67 -13.72
N THR A 78 7.73 -6.90 -14.63
CA THR A 78 6.95 -6.15 -15.63
C THR A 78 6.35 -7.10 -16.65
N ARG A 79 5.05 -6.96 -16.86
CA ARG A 79 4.29 -7.69 -17.88
C ARG A 79 3.53 -6.73 -18.75
N LYS A 80 3.42 -7.03 -20.02
CA LYS A 80 2.73 -6.16 -20.97
C LYS A 80 1.22 -6.44 -21.09
N GLU A 81 0.75 -7.57 -20.57
CA GLU A 81 -0.66 -7.95 -20.67
C GLU A 81 -1.52 -7.15 -19.67
N ASP A 82 -2.67 -6.66 -20.12
CA ASP A 82 -3.58 -5.85 -19.31
C ASP A 82 -4.17 -6.60 -18.11
N VAL A 83 -4.18 -7.93 -18.14
CA VAL A 83 -4.72 -8.73 -17.04
C VAL A 83 -3.96 -8.50 -15.73
N TYR A 84 -2.69 -8.12 -15.81
CA TYR A 84 -1.89 -7.82 -14.62
C TYR A 84 -2.09 -6.40 -14.10
N ALA A 85 -2.75 -5.54 -14.87
CA ALA A 85 -3.16 -4.19 -14.48
C ALA A 85 -2.01 -3.24 -14.09
N GLN A 86 -0.78 -3.57 -14.44
CA GLN A 86 0.41 -2.78 -14.10
C GLN A 86 0.45 -1.47 -14.88
N ASN A 87 0.14 -1.52 -16.17
CA ASN A 87 0.21 -0.33 -17.03
C ASN A 87 -0.83 0.71 -16.67
N ALA A 88 -2.01 0.30 -16.24
CA ALA A 88 -3.06 1.23 -15.82
C ALA A 88 -2.65 2.01 -14.59
N LEU A 89 -2.03 1.35 -13.61
CA LEU A 89 -1.53 2.02 -12.41
C LEU A 89 -0.37 2.96 -12.75
N LYS A 90 0.55 2.51 -13.57
CA LYS A 90 1.70 3.34 -14.02
C LYS A 90 1.22 4.62 -14.69
N ARG A 91 0.25 4.52 -15.62
CA ARG A 91 -0.29 5.70 -16.32
C ARG A 91 -0.98 6.65 -15.35
N HIS A 92 -1.68 6.13 -14.36
CA HIS A 92 -2.33 6.96 -13.34
C HIS A 92 -1.28 7.72 -12.51
N VAL A 93 -0.16 7.09 -12.18
CA VAL A 93 0.90 7.74 -11.40
C VAL A 93 1.61 8.83 -12.21
N TYR A 94 1.89 8.57 -13.49
CA TYR A 94 2.54 9.57 -14.34
C TYR A 94 1.63 10.72 -14.74
N ASN A 95 0.36 10.43 -15.02
CA ASN A 95 -0.60 11.42 -15.51
C ASN A 95 -1.94 11.24 -14.81
N PRO A 96 -2.05 11.65 -13.52
CA PRO A 96 -3.32 11.49 -12.80
C PRO A 96 -4.43 12.33 -13.43
N PRO A 97 -5.64 11.76 -13.59
CA PRO A 97 -6.73 12.46 -14.25
C PRO A 97 -7.41 13.48 -13.34
N ALA A 98 -8.26 14.31 -13.94
CA ALA A 98 -9.01 15.33 -13.20
C ALA A 98 -10.00 14.71 -12.20
N GLU A 99 -10.47 13.48 -12.41
CA GLU A 99 -11.35 12.76 -11.50
C GLU A 99 -10.74 12.54 -10.11
N THR A 100 -9.40 12.52 -10.01
CA THR A 100 -8.69 12.44 -8.74
C THR A 100 -7.98 13.74 -8.40
N SER A 101 -8.48 14.87 -8.89
CA SER A 101 -7.91 16.21 -8.67
C SER A 101 -6.45 16.33 -9.08
N ASN A 102 -6.07 15.61 -10.14
CA ASN A 102 -4.71 15.53 -10.66
C ASN A 102 -3.71 14.99 -9.60
N GLN A 103 -4.19 14.18 -8.68
CA GLN A 103 -3.36 13.52 -7.67
C GLN A 103 -3.36 12.00 -7.88
N PRO A 104 -2.27 11.30 -7.56
CA PRO A 104 -2.18 9.86 -7.77
C PRO A 104 -2.88 9.07 -6.65
N TYR A 105 -4.14 9.35 -6.39
CA TYR A 105 -4.93 8.66 -5.38
C TYR A 105 -5.38 7.30 -5.88
N VAL A 106 -5.16 6.29 -5.06
CA VAL A 106 -5.51 4.90 -5.35
C VAL A 106 -5.97 4.22 -4.07
N TRP A 107 -7.02 3.42 -4.16
CA TRP A 107 -7.43 2.55 -3.07
C TRP A 107 -6.73 1.21 -3.22
N PHE A 108 -5.98 0.80 -2.20
CA PHE A 108 -5.37 -0.53 -2.16
C PHE A 108 -6.15 -1.44 -1.24
N LYS A 109 -6.29 -2.69 -1.66
CA LYS A 109 -6.89 -3.76 -0.87
C LYS A 109 -5.93 -4.93 -0.87
N ILE A 110 -5.33 -5.17 0.27
CA ILE A 110 -4.31 -6.20 0.45
C ILE A 110 -4.93 -7.35 1.22
N ILE A 111 -5.07 -8.49 0.55
CA ILE A 111 -5.72 -9.67 1.10
C ILE A 111 -4.64 -10.69 1.47
N SER A 112 -4.57 -11.03 2.76
CA SER A 112 -3.72 -12.10 3.26
C SER A 112 -4.58 -13.17 3.91
N PRO A 113 -4.04 -14.39 4.14
CA PRO A 113 -4.80 -15.41 4.88
C PRO A 113 -5.20 -14.99 6.29
N ASN A 114 -4.53 -14.00 6.84
CA ASN A 114 -4.72 -13.52 8.20
C ASN A 114 -5.73 -12.36 8.29
N ASP A 115 -5.68 -11.42 7.35
CA ASP A 115 -6.50 -10.22 7.40
C ASP A 115 -6.66 -9.58 6.02
N ILE A 116 -7.46 -8.52 5.96
CA ILE A 116 -7.64 -7.69 4.78
C ILE A 116 -7.35 -6.25 5.18
N THR A 117 -6.39 -5.62 4.52
CA THR A 117 -6.06 -4.21 4.71
C THR A 117 -6.61 -3.43 3.52
N GLU A 118 -7.47 -2.47 3.78
CA GLU A 118 -8.10 -1.68 2.73
C GLU A 118 -8.15 -0.21 3.12
N GLY A 119 -7.78 0.67 2.21
CA GLY A 119 -7.84 2.10 2.46
C GLY A 119 -7.34 2.92 1.29
N PRO A 120 -7.52 4.25 1.36
CA PRO A 120 -7.02 5.15 0.34
C PRO A 120 -5.54 5.44 0.55
N PHE A 121 -4.79 5.42 -0.54
CA PHE A 121 -3.37 5.73 -0.56
C PHE A 121 -3.07 6.75 -1.65
N MET A 122 -1.99 7.46 -1.48
CA MET A 122 -1.41 8.28 -2.52
C MET A 122 -0.10 7.65 -2.94
N VAL A 123 0.04 7.31 -4.22
CA VAL A 123 1.26 6.72 -4.73
C VAL A 123 2.34 7.80 -4.83
N THR A 124 3.42 7.62 -4.10
CA THR A 124 4.50 8.61 -4.03
C THR A 124 5.64 8.31 -4.98
N SER A 125 5.76 7.06 -5.43
CA SER A 125 6.86 6.66 -6.30
C SER A 125 6.48 5.47 -7.16
N TRP A 126 6.90 5.51 -8.41
CA TRP A 126 6.85 4.37 -9.32
C TRP A 126 8.17 4.31 -10.06
N GLY A 127 8.84 3.17 -9.99
CA GLY A 127 10.11 2.96 -10.65
C GLY A 127 10.07 1.78 -11.60
N ASP A 128 10.73 1.91 -12.73
CA ASP A 128 10.92 0.82 -13.69
C ASP A 128 12.41 0.59 -13.88
N GLU A 129 12.80 -0.68 -13.93
CA GLU A 129 14.16 -1.08 -14.27
C GLU A 129 14.10 -2.06 -15.44
N ALA A 130 14.97 -1.86 -16.41
CA ALA A 130 15.03 -2.70 -17.60
C ALA A 130 16.48 -3.04 -17.93
N PRO A 131 17.13 -3.91 -17.12
CA PRO A 131 18.50 -4.30 -17.39
C PRO A 131 18.60 -5.08 -18.70
N HIS A 132 19.75 -4.95 -19.38
CA HIS A 132 19.93 -5.49 -20.72
C HIS A 132 19.80 -7.02 -20.75
N ASP A 133 20.30 -7.71 -19.74
CA ASP A 133 20.42 -9.17 -19.69
C ASP A 133 19.56 -9.83 -18.61
N ASP A 134 18.52 -9.13 -18.15
CA ASP A 134 17.61 -9.65 -17.12
C ASP A 134 16.19 -9.16 -17.42
N VAL A 135 15.20 -9.68 -16.69
CA VAL A 135 13.82 -9.28 -16.84
C VAL A 135 13.60 -7.85 -16.35
N ALA A 136 12.67 -7.16 -17.00
CA ALA A 136 12.25 -5.84 -16.54
C ALA A 136 11.43 -5.98 -15.26
N THR A 137 11.66 -5.06 -14.32
CA THR A 137 10.97 -5.03 -13.03
C THR A 137 10.38 -3.66 -12.76
N TRP A 138 9.43 -3.60 -11.82
CA TRP A 138 8.82 -2.36 -11.40
C TRP A 138 8.74 -2.32 -9.88
N SER A 139 8.65 -1.12 -9.34
CA SER A 139 8.45 -0.91 -7.90
C SER A 139 7.47 0.22 -7.67
N VAL A 140 6.74 0.16 -6.57
CA VAL A 140 5.74 1.17 -6.20
C VAL A 140 5.85 1.46 -4.71
N GLU A 141 5.69 2.74 -4.36
CA GLU A 141 5.60 3.17 -2.98
C GLU A 141 4.40 4.08 -2.82
N ALA A 142 3.67 3.92 -1.73
CA ALA A 142 2.48 4.69 -1.44
C ALA A 142 2.38 5.00 0.04
N SER A 143 1.73 6.12 0.36
CA SER A 143 1.42 6.52 1.73
C SER A 143 -0.07 6.67 1.90
N SER A 144 -0.57 6.45 3.10
CA SER A 144 -1.99 6.59 3.38
C SER A 144 -2.48 8.01 3.12
N ALA A 145 -3.63 8.13 2.46
CA ALA A 145 -4.29 9.40 2.17
C ALA A 145 -5.60 9.56 2.94
N GLY A 146 -5.90 8.65 3.84
CA GLY A 146 -7.09 8.65 4.66
C GLY A 146 -7.05 7.48 5.62
N GLN A 147 -8.19 7.07 6.14
CA GLN A 147 -8.25 5.98 7.10
C GLN A 147 -8.08 4.63 6.40
N VAL A 148 -7.13 3.83 6.86
CA VAL A 148 -6.87 2.48 6.40
C VAL A 148 -7.40 1.51 7.43
N ASP A 149 -8.28 0.60 7.01
CA ASP A 149 -8.90 -0.40 7.89
C ASP A 149 -8.24 -1.75 7.71
N VAL A 150 -8.10 -2.47 8.82
CA VAL A 150 -7.64 -3.86 8.84
C VAL A 150 -8.75 -4.72 9.45
N ARG A 151 -9.21 -5.75 8.73
CA ARG A 151 -10.30 -6.60 9.19
C ARG A 151 -10.11 -8.09 8.90
#